data_a4560236ef01f65e5b67519cabde5a1f
#
_entry.id   a4560236ef01f65e5b67519cabde5a1f
#
_cell.length_a   1.000
_cell.length_b   1.000
_cell.length_c   1.000
_cell.angle_alpha   90.00
_cell.angle_beta   90.00
_cell.angle_gamma   90.00
#
_symmetry.space_group_name_H-M   'P 1'
#
loop_
_entity.id
_entity.type
_entity.pdbx_description
1 polymer ?
#
loop_
_entity_poly.entity_id
_entity_poly.type
_entity_poly.pdbx_seq_one_letter_code
_entity_poly.pdbx_strand_id
1 'polypeptide(L)'
;MFYPDSVAVIGASDKEGKVGNAIMKSLDREYSGCIYPVNLKDDEVLGYEAYKSVSEIESDVDLAVVAIPAKFVPDLVKECGENDIRNMVVVSAGFREAGREDLENDLKKYSDEYDINIIGPNCLGVYNPEIGLDIIFNPPERQARPDKGRVAFLSQSGAFGAAILDWFSEADIGVSKFVSYGNRADIDEGDLIEYLNEDEETEVITYYIEGVKDGRKFMKAADRCDKPIIALKSGRTSEGSSAASSHTASLAGKDGVYKGAFKQSEVIRVYSLRELFNLVKAISSQPPANGSNISVVTNGGGAGVMTTDALVDIGMNLACLTKTTRGKFKDAVKEGRIPEHATTQNPVDIIGDAPSERYQEAMRIVLEDDNTDGLIVICLFQSPALDEDIVEKISEMKKYDKPIICVAPGGEYTHSITAKIEDEGIPVYQTPEEAVEAMWGLAECGKCGHKF
;
A
#
# COMPACT_ATOMS: atom_id res chain seq x y z
N MET A 1 13.15 15.39 4.60
CA MET A 1 12.77 14.33 5.56
C MET A 1 12.91 12.93 4.95
N PHE A 2 12.34 12.64 3.77
CA PHE A 2 12.37 11.29 3.17
C PHE A 2 13.55 11.03 2.22
N TYR A 3 14.31 12.05 1.90
CA TYR A 3 15.55 11.99 1.09
C TYR A 3 16.70 12.75 1.76
N PRO A 4 17.04 12.43 3.02
CA PRO A 4 18.16 13.08 3.68
C PRO A 4 19.49 12.61 3.09
N ASP A 5 20.47 13.49 2.99
CA ASP A 5 21.87 13.16 2.70
C ASP A 5 22.62 12.81 3.99
N SER A 6 22.07 13.21 5.14
CA SER A 6 22.67 13.00 6.46
C SER A 6 21.64 12.71 7.55
N VAL A 7 21.95 11.77 8.44
CA VAL A 7 21.07 11.32 9.54
C VAL A 7 21.84 11.32 10.86
N ALA A 8 21.35 12.07 11.85
CA ALA A 8 21.82 11.96 13.23
C ALA A 8 20.94 11.00 14.02
N VAL A 9 21.54 9.97 14.64
CA VAL A 9 20.81 8.99 15.48
C VAL A 9 21.05 9.28 16.94
N ILE A 10 20.09 9.93 17.60
CA ILE A 10 20.17 10.33 19.00
C ILE A 10 19.69 9.20 19.90
N GLY A 11 20.62 8.69 20.71
CA GLY A 11 20.44 7.45 21.48
C GLY A 11 21.00 6.23 20.76
N ALA A 12 21.86 6.43 19.77
CA ALA A 12 22.65 5.38 19.13
C ALA A 12 23.37 4.50 20.16
N SER A 13 23.55 3.21 19.91
CA SER A 13 24.14 2.28 20.86
C SER A 13 24.70 1.02 20.21
N ASP A 14 25.80 0.49 20.76
CA ASP A 14 26.32 -0.85 20.42
C ASP A 14 25.56 -1.99 21.08
N LYS A 15 24.74 -1.68 22.08
CA LYS A 15 24.04 -2.70 22.88
C LYS A 15 22.89 -3.30 22.12
N GLU A 16 22.97 -4.60 21.84
CA GLU A 16 21.85 -5.37 21.27
C GLU A 16 20.56 -5.23 22.07
N GLY A 17 19.42 -5.22 21.38
CA GLY A 17 18.10 -5.05 21.97
C GLY A 17 17.75 -3.59 22.32
N LYS A 18 18.62 -2.62 22.03
CA LYS A 18 18.30 -1.20 22.13
C LYS A 18 17.75 -0.69 20.79
N VAL A 19 16.75 0.19 20.86
CA VAL A 19 16.14 0.83 19.68
C VAL A 19 17.22 1.52 18.84
N GLY A 20 18.08 2.33 19.46
CA GLY A 20 19.16 3.01 18.74
C GLY A 20 20.19 2.06 18.10
N ASN A 21 20.41 0.85 18.66
CA ASN A 21 21.25 -0.16 18.01
C ASN A 21 20.59 -0.72 16.74
N ALA A 22 19.31 -1.02 16.83
CA ALA A 22 18.55 -1.57 15.69
C ALA A 22 18.51 -0.55 14.53
N ILE A 23 18.23 0.72 14.83
CA ILE A 23 18.22 1.79 13.82
C ILE A 23 19.60 1.96 13.18
N MET A 24 20.67 1.99 13.98
CA MET A 24 22.04 2.09 13.45
C MET A 24 22.37 0.93 12.51
N LYS A 25 22.04 -0.31 12.90
CA LYS A 25 22.23 -1.50 12.06
C LYS A 25 21.42 -1.47 10.76
N SER A 26 20.21 -0.94 10.82
CA SER A 26 19.34 -0.81 9.63
C SER A 26 19.89 0.21 8.64
N LEU A 27 20.35 1.36 9.12
CA LEU A 27 20.96 2.39 8.28
C LEU A 27 22.32 1.93 7.70
N ASP A 28 23.18 1.32 8.51
CA ASP A 28 24.52 0.84 8.07
C ASP A 28 24.42 -0.19 6.91
N ARG A 29 23.28 -0.85 6.74
CA ARG A 29 23.11 -1.90 5.75
C ARG A 29 22.98 -1.38 4.31
N GLU A 30 22.22 -0.33 4.07
CA GLU A 30 21.86 0.10 2.71
C GLU A 30 21.84 1.62 2.52
N TYR A 31 21.77 2.41 3.60
CA TYR A 31 21.74 3.86 3.49
C TYR A 31 23.09 4.41 3.05
N SER A 32 23.11 5.17 1.97
CA SER A 32 24.37 5.68 1.36
C SER A 32 24.79 7.06 1.86
N GLY A 33 23.97 7.72 2.67
CA GLY A 33 24.26 9.04 3.23
C GLY A 33 25.13 8.99 4.48
N CYS A 34 25.42 10.15 5.06
CA CYS A 34 26.21 10.27 6.28
C CYS A 34 25.40 9.88 7.52
N ILE A 35 25.98 9.08 8.41
CA ILE A 35 25.37 8.69 9.69
C ILE A 35 26.18 9.27 10.83
N TYR A 36 25.53 10.05 11.70
CA TYR A 36 26.10 10.68 12.89
C TYR A 36 25.48 10.09 14.16
N PRO A 37 26.13 9.10 14.82
CA PRO A 37 25.65 8.59 16.10
C PRO A 37 25.81 9.64 17.20
N VAL A 38 24.75 9.86 17.99
CA VAL A 38 24.84 10.72 19.19
C VAL A 38 24.63 9.83 20.42
N ASN A 39 25.68 9.76 21.28
CA ASN A 39 25.71 8.96 22.49
C ASN A 39 26.49 9.67 23.59
N LEU A 40 25.87 9.90 24.77
CA LEU A 40 26.46 10.61 25.91
C LEU A 40 27.67 9.88 26.54
N LYS A 41 27.84 8.57 26.31
CA LYS A 41 28.82 7.73 27.04
C LYS A 41 29.95 7.25 26.15
N ASP A 42 29.58 6.72 24.99
CA ASP A 42 30.48 6.02 24.10
C ASP A 42 31.02 7.02 23.05
N ASP A 43 32.32 6.94 22.70
CA ASP A 43 32.95 7.80 21.70
C ASP A 43 32.91 7.18 20.30
N GLU A 44 32.46 5.93 20.20
CA GLU A 44 32.24 5.17 18.97
C GLU A 44 31.02 4.28 19.10
N VAL A 45 30.23 4.14 18.02
CA VAL A 45 29.08 3.23 17.91
C VAL A 45 29.10 2.53 16.56
N LEU A 46 29.18 1.19 16.55
CA LEU A 46 29.26 0.36 15.34
C LEU A 46 30.36 0.79 14.34
N GLY A 47 31.49 1.28 14.84
CA GLY A 47 32.60 1.75 14.01
C GLY A 47 32.47 3.20 13.53
N TYR A 48 31.40 3.90 13.87
CA TYR A 48 31.23 5.34 13.61
C TYR A 48 31.65 6.17 14.80
N GLU A 49 32.36 7.28 14.56
CA GLU A 49 32.63 8.29 15.59
C GLU A 49 31.32 8.82 16.16
N ALA A 50 31.20 8.87 17.50
CA ALA A 50 29.95 9.27 18.17
C ALA A 50 30.15 10.63 18.88
N TYR A 51 29.13 11.49 18.72
CA TYR A 51 29.08 12.83 19.28
C TYR A 51 28.32 12.82 20.62
N LYS A 52 28.63 13.75 21.53
CA LYS A 52 27.94 13.86 22.82
C LYS A 52 26.61 14.63 22.71
N SER A 53 26.49 15.51 21.74
CA SER A 53 25.29 16.25 21.39
C SER A 53 25.24 16.54 19.88
N VAL A 54 24.08 16.92 19.36
CA VAL A 54 23.95 17.32 17.96
C VAL A 54 24.74 18.60 17.66
N SER A 55 24.98 19.45 18.66
CA SER A 55 25.76 20.68 18.53
C SER A 55 27.26 20.44 18.30
N GLU A 56 27.77 19.23 18.52
CA GLU A 56 29.15 18.87 18.24
C GLU A 56 29.37 18.41 16.78
N ILE A 57 28.30 18.18 16.02
CA ILE A 57 28.37 17.78 14.62
C ILE A 57 28.64 19.03 13.78
N GLU A 58 29.84 19.10 13.18
CA GLU A 58 30.26 20.26 12.37
C GLU A 58 29.58 20.32 10.99
N SER A 59 29.00 19.21 10.53
CA SER A 59 28.33 19.09 9.24
C SER A 59 26.84 19.36 9.38
N ASP A 60 26.17 19.74 8.29
CA ASP A 60 24.71 19.85 8.24
C ASP A 60 24.05 18.49 8.47
N VAL A 61 22.97 18.49 9.24
CA VAL A 61 22.15 17.30 9.53
C VAL A 61 20.74 17.50 8.98
N ASP A 62 20.38 16.69 7.98
CA ASP A 62 19.05 16.79 7.33
C ASP A 62 17.94 16.16 8.14
N LEU A 63 18.24 15.09 8.89
CA LEU A 63 17.28 14.33 9.65
C LEU A 63 17.84 13.89 11.01
N ALA A 64 17.11 14.18 12.08
CA ALA A 64 17.38 13.64 13.41
C ALA A 64 16.42 12.49 13.75
N VAL A 65 16.95 11.33 14.11
CA VAL A 65 16.18 10.16 14.57
C VAL A 65 16.35 10.01 16.07
N VAL A 66 15.25 10.08 16.82
CA VAL A 66 15.24 10.21 18.28
C VAL A 66 14.80 8.94 18.97
N ALA A 67 15.74 8.29 19.69
CA ALA A 67 15.53 7.05 20.44
C ALA A 67 15.98 7.17 21.90
N ILE A 68 15.58 8.26 22.58
CA ILE A 68 15.89 8.54 24.00
C ILE A 68 14.63 8.60 24.84
N PRO A 69 14.71 8.52 26.20
CA PRO A 69 13.52 8.63 27.05
C PRO A 69 12.74 9.94 26.84
N ALA A 70 11.41 9.85 26.75
CA ALA A 70 10.49 10.94 26.39
C ALA A 70 10.74 12.26 27.13
N LYS A 71 11.09 12.21 28.40
CA LYS A 71 11.33 13.41 29.25
C LYS A 71 12.46 14.32 28.75
N PHE A 72 13.35 13.80 27.91
CA PHE A 72 14.48 14.57 27.37
C PHE A 72 14.23 15.06 25.93
N VAL A 73 13.15 14.60 25.31
CA VAL A 73 12.89 14.91 23.89
C VAL A 73 12.56 16.38 23.66
N PRO A 74 11.73 17.07 24.49
CA PRO A 74 11.47 18.49 24.27
C PRO A 74 12.71 19.36 24.26
N ASP A 75 13.64 19.17 25.21
CA ASP A 75 14.91 19.90 25.24
C ASP A 75 15.78 19.59 24.03
N LEU A 76 15.76 18.34 23.55
CA LEU A 76 16.46 17.94 22.31
C LEU A 76 15.85 18.60 21.06
N VAL A 77 14.52 18.73 20.97
CA VAL A 77 13.88 19.44 19.84
C VAL A 77 14.36 20.89 19.79
N LYS A 78 14.46 21.54 20.95
CA LYS A 78 15.04 22.89 21.04
C LYS A 78 16.50 22.93 20.58
N GLU A 79 17.35 21.99 21.05
CA GLU A 79 18.75 21.89 20.66
C GLU A 79 18.89 21.67 19.15
N CYS A 80 18.08 20.79 18.55
CA CYS A 80 18.02 20.57 17.10
C CYS A 80 17.68 21.86 16.35
N GLY A 81 16.68 22.61 16.85
CA GLY A 81 16.29 23.89 16.26
C GLY A 81 17.37 24.95 16.29
N GLU A 82 18.10 25.04 17.39
CA GLU A 82 19.26 25.94 17.57
C GLU A 82 20.45 25.59 16.66
N ASN A 83 20.49 24.34 16.15
CA ASN A 83 21.53 23.82 15.23
C ASN A 83 20.98 23.58 13.81
N ASP A 84 19.90 24.26 13.41
CA ASP A 84 19.30 24.24 12.07
C ASP A 84 18.82 22.86 11.56
N ILE A 85 18.61 21.88 12.45
CA ILE A 85 18.01 20.58 12.12
C ILE A 85 16.48 20.75 12.05
N ARG A 86 15.92 20.63 10.85
CA ARG A 86 14.50 20.96 10.58
C ARG A 86 13.58 19.74 10.40
N ASN A 87 14.13 18.52 10.40
CA ASN A 87 13.31 17.30 10.26
C ASN A 87 13.69 16.29 11.34
N MET A 88 12.67 15.73 11.98
CA MET A 88 12.86 14.76 13.06
C MET A 88 11.89 13.58 12.93
N VAL A 89 12.36 12.37 13.27
CA VAL A 89 11.55 11.17 13.49
C VAL A 89 11.72 10.76 14.95
N VAL A 90 10.66 10.91 15.75
CA VAL A 90 10.69 10.62 17.18
C VAL A 90 10.07 9.25 17.44
N VAL A 91 10.91 8.21 17.51
CA VAL A 91 10.45 6.83 17.79
C VAL A 91 10.14 6.62 19.28
N SER A 92 10.64 7.48 20.13
CA SER A 92 10.45 7.43 21.60
C SER A 92 8.98 7.41 21.98
N ALA A 93 8.60 6.48 22.86
CA ALA A 93 7.29 6.42 23.50
C ALA A 93 7.32 7.03 24.91
N GLY A 94 6.14 7.27 25.52
CA GLY A 94 6.01 7.85 26.85
C GLY A 94 5.45 9.26 26.86
N PHE A 95 4.62 9.59 25.88
CA PHE A 95 3.93 10.89 25.72
C PHE A 95 2.42 10.77 26.06
N ARG A 96 1.53 11.24 25.21
CA ARG A 96 0.07 11.22 25.43
C ARG A 96 -0.47 9.83 25.73
N GLU A 97 0.01 8.81 25.02
CA GLU A 97 -0.39 7.41 25.23
C GLU A 97 -0.03 6.89 26.64
N ALA A 98 0.95 7.52 27.31
CA ALA A 98 1.33 7.27 28.70
C ALA A 98 0.80 8.32 29.67
N GLY A 99 -0.17 9.16 29.25
CA GLY A 99 -0.75 10.23 30.07
C GLY A 99 0.15 11.48 30.24
N ARG A 100 1.21 11.62 29.44
CA ARG A 100 2.15 12.74 29.49
C ARG A 100 1.91 13.72 28.32
N GLU A 101 0.70 14.31 28.31
CA GLU A 101 0.33 15.35 27.34
C GLU A 101 1.22 16.60 27.46
N ASP A 102 1.72 16.88 28.67
CA ASP A 102 2.67 17.96 28.94
C ASP A 102 3.89 17.88 28.01
N LEU A 103 4.53 16.72 27.92
CA LEU A 103 5.72 16.52 27.07
C LEU A 103 5.40 16.66 25.58
N GLU A 104 4.24 16.18 25.14
CA GLU A 104 3.84 16.29 23.73
C GLU A 104 3.53 17.75 23.35
N ASN A 105 2.93 18.51 24.27
CA ASN A 105 2.68 19.94 24.09
C ASN A 105 3.98 20.75 24.03
N ASP A 106 4.96 20.44 24.90
CA ASP A 106 6.27 21.09 24.87
C ASP A 106 7.03 20.75 23.57
N LEU A 107 6.95 19.49 23.10
CA LEU A 107 7.51 19.08 21.81
C LEU A 107 6.90 19.90 20.67
N LYS A 108 5.56 20.01 20.62
CA LYS A 108 4.85 20.79 19.59
C LYS A 108 5.21 22.29 19.67
N LYS A 109 5.31 22.84 20.86
CA LYS A 109 5.72 24.22 21.06
C LYS A 109 7.08 24.51 20.44
N TYR A 110 8.09 23.67 20.68
CA TYR A 110 9.42 23.87 20.11
C TYR A 110 9.45 23.56 18.62
N SER A 111 8.68 22.59 18.13
CA SER A 111 8.48 22.36 16.70
C SER A 111 7.99 23.63 16.00
N ASP A 112 6.95 24.30 16.56
CA ASP A 112 6.41 25.55 16.01
C ASP A 112 7.41 26.73 16.14
N GLU A 113 8.15 26.81 17.25
CA GLU A 113 9.10 27.90 17.50
C GLU A 113 10.29 27.88 16.53
N TYR A 114 10.76 26.68 16.16
CA TYR A 114 11.95 26.50 15.32
C TYR A 114 11.65 26.02 13.89
N ASP A 115 10.37 25.89 13.52
CA ASP A 115 9.92 25.39 12.21
C ASP A 115 10.49 24.00 11.91
N ILE A 116 10.29 23.05 12.85
CA ILE A 116 10.77 21.69 12.75
C ILE A 116 9.62 20.75 12.42
N ASN A 117 9.76 19.96 11.36
CA ASN A 117 8.83 18.91 10.98
C ASN A 117 9.07 17.65 11.81
N ILE A 118 8.06 17.15 12.52
CA ILE A 118 8.21 15.98 13.41
C ILE A 118 7.23 14.88 13.02
N ILE A 119 7.74 13.70 12.64
CA ILE A 119 7.00 12.44 12.58
C ILE A 119 7.04 11.77 13.96
N GLY A 120 5.89 11.35 14.46
CA GLY A 120 5.74 10.76 15.80
C GLY A 120 5.16 11.72 16.82
N PRO A 121 5.52 11.63 18.11
CA PRO A 121 6.29 10.57 18.76
C PRO A 121 5.58 9.21 18.79
N ASN A 122 6.19 8.22 19.46
CA ASN A 122 5.61 6.88 19.62
C ASN A 122 5.30 6.24 18.26
N CYS A 123 6.27 6.21 17.36
CA CYS A 123 6.16 5.63 16.03
C CYS A 123 7.22 4.53 15.81
N LEU A 124 6.99 3.68 14.80
CA LEU A 124 7.94 2.64 14.43
C LEU A 124 9.14 3.19 13.66
N GLY A 125 8.95 4.29 12.94
CA GLY A 125 9.92 4.91 12.07
C GLY A 125 9.44 5.08 10.65
N VAL A 126 10.36 5.38 9.75
CA VAL A 126 10.11 5.55 8.31
C VAL A 126 11.03 4.63 7.50
N TYR A 127 10.58 4.25 6.31
CA TYR A 127 11.35 3.47 5.36
C TYR A 127 11.20 4.05 3.95
N ASN A 128 12.32 4.24 3.27
CA ASN A 128 12.38 4.64 1.87
C ASN A 128 13.42 3.76 1.15
N PRO A 129 12.99 2.73 0.41
CA PRO A 129 13.90 1.81 -0.26
C PRO A 129 14.71 2.46 -1.39
N GLU A 130 14.25 3.59 -1.96
CA GLU A 130 14.94 4.29 -3.05
C GLU A 130 16.37 4.70 -2.67
N ILE A 131 16.56 5.10 -1.42
CA ILE A 131 17.87 5.57 -0.90
C ILE A 131 18.40 4.70 0.25
N GLY A 132 17.78 3.54 0.50
CA GLY A 132 18.12 2.65 1.61
C GLY A 132 17.85 3.23 3.01
N LEU A 133 17.01 4.26 3.14
CA LEU A 133 16.66 4.84 4.44
C LEU A 133 15.75 3.89 5.21
N ASP A 134 16.28 3.16 6.17
CA ASP A 134 15.54 2.25 7.06
C ASP A 134 15.69 2.69 8.53
N ILE A 135 14.70 3.40 9.05
CA ILE A 135 14.65 3.86 10.45
C ILE A 135 13.78 2.94 11.30
N ILE A 136 13.30 1.82 10.75
CA ILE A 136 12.51 0.85 11.49
C ILE A 136 13.40 0.09 12.47
N PHE A 137 13.03 0.11 13.75
CA PHE A 137 13.83 -0.54 14.80
C PHE A 137 13.54 -2.03 14.99
N ASN A 138 12.62 -2.64 14.22
CA ASN A 138 12.44 -4.10 14.19
C ASN A 138 13.55 -4.74 13.35
N PRO A 139 14.23 -5.78 13.85
CA PRO A 139 15.30 -6.44 13.12
C PRO A 139 14.78 -7.02 11.78
N PRO A 140 15.53 -6.88 10.68
CA PRO A 140 15.13 -7.40 9.35
C PRO A 140 14.89 -8.91 9.33
N GLU A 141 15.53 -9.67 10.21
CA GLU A 141 15.35 -11.11 10.34
C GLU A 141 13.98 -11.50 10.94
N ARG A 142 13.25 -10.52 11.47
CA ARG A 142 11.90 -10.71 12.07
C ARG A 142 10.80 -9.96 11.34
N GLN A 143 11.16 -8.98 10.57
CA GLN A 143 10.26 -8.17 9.76
C GLN A 143 10.96 -7.85 8.44
N ALA A 144 10.54 -8.51 7.37
CA ALA A 144 11.06 -8.26 6.04
C ALA A 144 10.81 -6.79 5.61
N ARG A 145 11.57 -6.36 4.64
CA ARG A 145 11.40 -5.04 4.01
C ARG A 145 10.96 -5.25 2.56
N PRO A 146 9.84 -4.67 2.15
CA PRO A 146 9.43 -4.71 0.75
C PRO A 146 10.47 -4.02 -0.14
N ASP A 147 10.61 -4.53 -1.34
CA ASP A 147 11.41 -3.90 -2.37
C ASP A 147 10.87 -2.52 -2.77
N LYS A 148 11.65 -1.79 -3.55
CA LYS A 148 11.20 -0.55 -4.17
C LYS A 148 9.96 -0.79 -5.03
N GLY A 149 8.97 0.07 -4.87
CA GLY A 149 7.73 0.06 -5.64
C GLY A 149 7.02 1.41 -5.55
N ARG A 150 5.73 1.44 -5.85
CA ARG A 150 4.98 2.68 -6.05
C ARG A 150 3.92 2.94 -4.99
N VAL A 151 3.83 2.09 -3.98
CA VAL A 151 2.82 2.19 -2.91
C VAL A 151 3.41 2.90 -1.70
N ALA A 152 2.85 4.04 -1.31
CA ALA A 152 3.11 4.61 0.01
C ALA A 152 2.18 3.95 1.04
N PHE A 153 2.76 3.36 2.09
CA PHE A 153 1.99 2.78 3.19
C PHE A 153 2.18 3.56 4.47
N LEU A 154 1.09 4.11 4.97
CA LEU A 154 1.03 4.99 6.13
C LEU A 154 0.27 4.32 7.28
N SER A 155 0.87 4.20 8.45
CA SER A 155 0.26 3.50 9.58
C SER A 155 0.29 4.34 10.86
N GLN A 156 -0.87 4.47 11.49
CA GLN A 156 -0.99 5.06 12.82
C GLN A 156 -0.48 4.10 13.90
N SER A 157 -0.64 2.79 13.70
CA SER A 157 -0.16 1.76 14.60
C SER A 157 1.23 1.26 14.19
N GLY A 158 2.22 1.38 15.07
CA GLY A 158 3.56 0.86 14.82
C GLY A 158 3.58 -0.65 14.64
N ALA A 159 3.06 -1.41 15.61
CA ALA A 159 3.09 -2.87 15.59
C ALA A 159 2.27 -3.46 14.44
N PHE A 160 1.08 -2.91 14.18
CA PHE A 160 0.22 -3.39 13.11
C PHE A 160 0.74 -2.96 11.72
N GLY A 161 1.31 -1.75 11.64
CA GLY A 161 2.02 -1.28 10.45
C GLY A 161 3.22 -2.16 10.10
N ALA A 162 3.98 -2.62 11.11
CA ALA A 162 5.06 -3.57 10.92
C ALA A 162 4.58 -4.90 10.29
N ALA A 163 3.47 -5.46 10.80
CA ALA A 163 2.92 -6.71 10.29
C ALA A 163 2.40 -6.57 8.84
N ILE A 164 1.78 -5.44 8.51
CA ILE A 164 1.31 -5.18 7.14
C ILE A 164 2.49 -4.99 6.20
N LEU A 165 3.54 -4.27 6.63
CA LEU A 165 4.74 -4.06 5.82
C LEU A 165 5.47 -5.39 5.53
N ASP A 166 5.58 -6.27 6.54
CA ASP A 166 6.13 -7.61 6.39
C ASP A 166 5.32 -8.44 5.36
N TRP A 167 4.01 -8.31 5.41
CA TRP A 167 3.09 -8.94 4.46
C TRP A 167 3.20 -8.39 3.04
N PHE A 168 3.45 -7.08 2.88
CA PHE A 168 3.72 -6.49 1.57
C PHE A 168 4.97 -7.12 0.94
N SER A 169 6.02 -7.35 1.74
CA SER A 169 7.22 -8.05 1.29
C SER A 169 6.94 -9.49 0.85
N GLU A 170 6.13 -10.25 1.61
CA GLU A 170 5.73 -11.62 1.28
C GLU A 170 4.88 -11.70 -0.02
N ALA A 171 4.10 -10.65 -0.29
CA ALA A 171 3.21 -10.56 -1.45
C ALA A 171 3.83 -9.86 -2.66
N ASP A 172 5.14 -9.60 -2.65
CA ASP A 172 5.88 -8.86 -3.68
C ASP A 172 5.28 -7.48 -4.01
N ILE A 173 4.63 -6.85 -3.01
CA ILE A 173 4.12 -5.48 -3.13
C ILE A 173 5.22 -4.52 -2.73
N GLY A 174 5.88 -3.92 -3.72
CA GLY A 174 6.91 -2.93 -3.49
C GLY A 174 6.35 -1.60 -2.94
N VAL A 175 7.14 -0.92 -2.11
CA VAL A 175 6.76 0.36 -1.51
C VAL A 175 7.62 1.52 -2.01
N SER A 176 7.02 2.69 -2.16
CA SER A 176 7.77 3.94 -2.33
C SER A 176 8.24 4.47 -0.98
N LYS A 177 7.32 4.47 -0.01
CA LYS A 177 7.56 4.92 1.37
C LYS A 177 6.73 4.11 2.34
N PHE A 178 7.28 3.86 3.53
CA PHE A 178 6.50 3.49 4.70
C PHE A 178 6.66 4.55 5.78
N VAL A 179 5.56 4.95 6.39
CA VAL A 179 5.55 5.93 7.48
C VAL A 179 4.69 5.43 8.62
N SER A 180 5.30 5.10 9.75
CA SER A 180 4.58 4.99 11.00
C SER A 180 4.58 6.37 11.66
N TYR A 181 3.39 7.01 11.76
CA TYR A 181 3.32 8.41 12.21
C TYR A 181 2.83 8.57 13.67
N GLY A 182 2.59 7.50 14.39
CA GLY A 182 2.39 7.46 15.84
C GLY A 182 1.35 8.44 16.38
N ASN A 183 1.73 9.24 17.37
CA ASN A 183 0.83 10.19 18.06
C ASN A 183 0.46 11.43 17.22
N ARG A 184 1.18 11.74 16.16
CA ARG A 184 0.93 12.92 15.29
C ARG A 184 1.00 14.23 16.07
N ALA A 185 2.07 14.45 16.81
CA ALA A 185 2.21 15.68 17.57
C ALA A 185 2.26 16.89 16.62
N ASP A 186 2.94 16.75 15.50
CA ASP A 186 3.11 17.76 14.45
C ASP A 186 2.55 17.28 13.11
N ILE A 187 3.32 16.52 12.31
CA ILE A 187 2.88 16.00 11.01
C ILE A 187 1.72 15.02 11.20
N ASP A 188 0.63 15.24 10.47
CA ASP A 188 -0.58 14.42 10.47
C ASP A 188 -0.88 13.79 9.10
N GLU A 189 -2.03 13.13 8.98
CA GLU A 189 -2.46 12.44 7.77
C GLU A 189 -2.57 13.37 6.58
N GLY A 190 -3.00 14.62 6.79
CA GLY A 190 -3.16 15.60 5.72
C GLY A 190 -1.83 16.06 5.15
N ASP A 191 -0.83 16.33 6.01
CA ASP A 191 0.51 16.72 5.58
C ASP A 191 1.16 15.62 4.75
N LEU A 192 0.99 14.35 5.17
CA LEU A 192 1.54 13.20 4.46
C LEU A 192 0.87 13.01 3.09
N ILE A 193 -0.45 13.25 2.95
CA ILE A 193 -1.12 13.23 1.65
C ILE A 193 -0.55 14.33 0.74
N GLU A 194 -0.43 15.57 1.23
CA GLU A 194 0.10 16.68 0.44
C GLU A 194 1.53 16.40 -0.04
N TYR A 195 2.39 15.87 0.82
CA TYR A 195 3.74 15.48 0.45
C TYR A 195 3.76 14.34 -0.60
N LEU A 196 2.99 13.27 -0.38
CA LEU A 196 2.99 12.11 -1.25
C LEU A 196 2.31 12.37 -2.59
N ASN A 197 1.43 13.36 -2.67
CA ASN A 197 0.87 13.81 -3.94
C ASN A 197 1.95 14.34 -4.89
N GLU A 198 2.94 15.06 -4.35
CA GLU A 198 4.06 15.61 -5.12
C GLU A 198 5.23 14.60 -5.31
N ASP A 199 5.24 13.48 -4.59
CA ASP A 199 6.31 12.50 -4.65
C ASP A 199 6.22 11.65 -5.92
N GLU A 200 7.18 11.79 -6.84
CA GLU A 200 7.19 11.11 -8.14
C GLU A 200 7.29 9.58 -8.05
N GLU A 201 7.82 9.05 -6.94
CA GLU A 201 7.96 7.61 -6.70
C GLU A 201 6.67 6.97 -6.18
N THR A 202 5.69 7.77 -5.74
CA THR A 202 4.43 7.27 -5.20
C THR A 202 3.31 7.37 -6.24
N GLU A 203 2.62 6.28 -6.50
CA GLU A 203 1.41 6.26 -7.35
C GLU A 203 0.14 5.95 -6.55
N VAL A 204 0.26 5.25 -5.43
CA VAL A 204 -0.87 4.83 -4.57
C VAL A 204 -0.57 5.17 -3.12
N ILE A 205 -1.53 5.77 -2.42
CA ILE A 205 -1.41 6.09 -0.99
C ILE A 205 -2.32 5.15 -0.20
N THR A 206 -1.76 4.41 0.73
CA THR A 206 -2.50 3.46 1.57
C THR A 206 -2.42 3.85 3.03
N TYR A 207 -3.55 3.80 3.73
CA TYR A 207 -3.65 4.14 5.14
C TYR A 207 -4.22 3.03 6.01
N TYR A 208 -3.55 2.78 7.13
CA TYR A 208 -4.19 2.21 8.33
C TYR A 208 -4.47 3.33 9.33
N ILE A 209 -5.74 3.63 9.56
CA ILE A 209 -6.22 4.76 10.35
C ILE A 209 -7.02 4.29 11.57
N GLU A 210 -6.67 4.74 12.77
CA GLU A 210 -7.47 4.57 13.99
C GLU A 210 -8.35 5.81 14.25
N GLY A 211 -7.87 6.98 13.87
CA GLY A 211 -8.59 8.24 13.93
C GLY A 211 -7.86 9.34 13.17
N VAL A 212 -8.57 10.34 12.69
CA VAL A 212 -8.01 11.52 12.01
C VAL A 212 -8.00 12.69 13.01
N LYS A 213 -6.88 13.43 13.10
CA LYS A 213 -6.70 14.54 14.02
C LYS A 213 -7.48 15.79 13.56
N ASP A 214 -7.27 16.20 12.31
CA ASP A 214 -8.02 17.28 11.65
C ASP A 214 -8.73 16.76 10.41
N GLY A 215 -10.02 16.42 10.56
CA GLY A 215 -10.82 15.88 9.48
C GLY A 215 -11.01 16.84 8.30
N ARG A 216 -10.97 18.18 8.54
CA ARG A 216 -11.08 19.16 7.44
C ARG A 216 -9.80 19.26 6.63
N LYS A 217 -8.65 19.23 7.30
CA LYS A 217 -7.33 19.22 6.66
C LYS A 217 -7.18 17.94 5.84
N PHE A 218 -7.49 16.78 6.43
CA PHE A 218 -7.49 15.49 5.74
C PHE A 218 -8.33 15.52 4.46
N MET A 219 -9.62 15.94 4.57
CA MET A 219 -10.51 15.99 3.41
C MET A 219 -10.02 16.94 2.33
N LYS A 220 -9.46 18.10 2.70
CA LYS A 220 -8.90 19.04 1.72
C LYS A 220 -7.66 18.50 1.01
N ALA A 221 -6.79 17.81 1.75
CA ALA A 221 -5.61 17.18 1.18
C ALA A 221 -6.02 16.04 0.22
N ALA A 222 -6.95 15.19 0.64
CA ALA A 222 -7.47 14.11 -0.19
C ALA A 222 -8.18 14.60 -1.46
N ASP A 223 -8.99 15.67 -1.35
CA ASP A 223 -9.72 16.29 -2.48
C ASP A 223 -8.78 16.91 -3.55
N ARG A 224 -7.55 17.23 -3.17
CA ARG A 224 -6.52 17.79 -4.06
C ARG A 224 -5.51 16.75 -4.55
N CYS A 225 -5.59 15.55 -4.01
CA CYS A 225 -4.66 14.50 -4.35
C CYS A 225 -5.07 13.85 -5.68
N ASP A 226 -4.14 13.85 -6.65
CA ASP A 226 -4.36 13.22 -7.95
C ASP A 226 -4.12 11.69 -7.92
N LYS A 227 -3.65 11.16 -6.78
CA LYS A 227 -3.35 9.73 -6.59
C LYS A 227 -4.45 9.03 -5.80
N PRO A 228 -4.75 7.76 -6.09
CA PRO A 228 -5.72 7.01 -5.32
C PRO A 228 -5.30 6.85 -3.86
N ILE A 229 -6.24 7.09 -2.96
CA ILE A 229 -6.07 6.93 -1.52
C ILE A 229 -6.95 5.77 -1.06
N ILE A 230 -6.34 4.73 -0.49
CA ILE A 230 -7.03 3.57 0.07
C ILE A 230 -6.93 3.62 1.59
N ALA A 231 -8.05 3.55 2.30
CA ALA A 231 -8.05 3.66 3.76
C ALA A 231 -8.74 2.49 4.46
N LEU A 232 -7.98 1.80 5.31
CA LEU A 232 -8.49 0.84 6.28
C LEU A 232 -8.69 1.52 7.63
N LYS A 233 -9.97 1.80 7.99
CA LYS A 233 -10.33 2.43 9.27
C LYS A 233 -10.69 1.39 10.31
N SER A 234 -9.92 1.32 11.39
CA SER A 234 -10.21 0.48 12.55
C SER A 234 -11.19 1.13 13.54
N GLY A 235 -11.74 0.39 14.49
CA GLY A 235 -12.68 0.93 15.49
C GLY A 235 -14.02 1.38 14.90
N ARG A 236 -14.61 0.56 14.00
CA ARG A 236 -15.86 0.86 13.27
C ARG A 236 -17.13 0.63 14.10
N THR A 237 -17.13 -0.41 14.93
CA THR A 237 -18.27 -0.74 15.80
C THR A 237 -18.17 0.01 17.12
N SER A 238 -19.24 0.05 17.91
CA SER A 238 -19.23 0.62 19.26
C SER A 238 -18.16 -0.02 20.14
N GLU A 239 -18.05 -1.34 20.08
CA GLU A 239 -17.09 -2.12 20.83
C GLU A 239 -15.65 -1.86 20.35
N GLY A 240 -15.43 -1.86 19.04
CA GLY A 240 -14.15 -1.53 18.43
C GLY A 240 -13.71 -0.08 18.71
N SER A 241 -14.65 0.87 18.71
CA SER A 241 -14.40 2.27 19.08
C SER A 241 -14.00 2.42 20.54
N SER A 242 -14.66 1.68 21.44
CA SER A 242 -14.29 1.65 22.86
C SER A 242 -12.89 1.05 23.07
N ALA A 243 -12.55 -0.02 22.35
CA ALA A 243 -11.22 -0.62 22.41
C ALA A 243 -10.14 0.35 21.87
N ALA A 244 -10.37 1.00 20.75
CA ALA A 244 -9.45 1.98 20.17
C ALA A 244 -9.23 3.17 21.11
N SER A 245 -10.28 3.72 21.72
CA SER A 245 -10.18 4.83 22.68
C SER A 245 -9.37 4.46 23.93
N SER A 246 -9.44 3.19 24.35
CA SER A 246 -8.64 2.69 25.49
C SER A 246 -7.17 2.52 25.15
N HIS A 247 -6.87 2.27 23.87
CA HIS A 247 -5.52 1.99 23.39
C HIS A 247 -4.73 3.27 23.05
N THR A 248 -5.37 4.25 22.42
CA THR A 248 -4.69 5.43 21.87
C THR A 248 -4.99 6.74 22.61
N ALA A 249 -5.80 6.70 23.67
CA ALA A 249 -6.32 7.89 24.38
C ALA A 249 -6.99 8.92 23.44
N SER A 250 -7.35 8.52 22.21
CA SER A 250 -8.02 9.38 21.25
C SER A 250 -9.51 9.06 21.16
N LEU A 251 -10.35 10.09 21.02
CA LEU A 251 -11.79 9.93 20.79
C LEU A 251 -11.99 9.31 19.38
N ALA A 252 -12.39 8.04 19.34
CA ALA A 252 -12.79 7.42 18.08
C ALA A 252 -14.08 8.08 17.58
N GLY A 253 -14.01 8.76 16.44
CA GLY A 253 -15.17 9.36 15.80
C GLY A 253 -16.20 8.31 15.34
N LYS A 254 -17.48 8.72 15.19
CA LYS A 254 -18.54 7.83 14.70
C LYS A 254 -18.22 7.35 13.27
N ASP A 255 -18.34 6.05 13.03
CA ASP A 255 -18.02 5.41 11.73
C ASP A 255 -18.79 6.03 10.54
N GLY A 256 -20.03 6.43 10.74
CA GLY A 256 -20.83 7.13 9.73
C GLY A 256 -20.24 8.46 9.25
N VAL A 257 -19.48 9.17 10.12
CA VAL A 257 -18.80 10.41 9.77
C VAL A 257 -17.63 10.09 8.82
N TYR A 258 -16.82 9.07 9.16
CA TYR A 258 -15.73 8.61 8.27
C TYR A 258 -16.24 8.13 6.92
N LYS A 259 -17.35 7.34 6.91
CA LYS A 259 -17.98 6.90 5.66
C LYS A 259 -18.38 8.09 4.78
N GLY A 260 -18.97 9.12 5.38
CA GLY A 260 -19.35 10.35 4.66
C GLY A 260 -18.15 11.14 4.16
N ALA A 261 -17.14 11.35 5.02
CA ALA A 261 -15.93 12.07 4.69
C ALA A 261 -15.14 11.40 3.56
N PHE A 262 -14.87 10.09 3.68
CA PHE A 262 -14.14 9.33 2.66
C PHE A 262 -14.86 9.34 1.32
N LYS A 263 -16.20 9.16 1.33
CA LYS A 263 -16.99 9.25 0.09
C LYS A 263 -16.92 10.65 -0.54
N GLN A 264 -16.92 11.70 0.27
CA GLN A 264 -16.89 13.09 -0.23
C GLN A 264 -15.52 13.47 -0.80
N SER A 265 -14.43 12.94 -0.24
CA SER A 265 -13.06 13.19 -0.68
C SER A 265 -12.46 12.03 -1.49
N GLU A 266 -13.31 11.20 -2.10
CA GLU A 266 -12.97 10.12 -3.05
C GLU A 266 -11.95 9.09 -2.51
N VAL A 267 -11.85 8.97 -1.17
CA VAL A 267 -11.01 7.97 -0.52
C VAL A 267 -11.68 6.60 -0.61
N ILE A 268 -11.00 5.63 -1.21
CA ILE A 268 -11.44 4.25 -1.34
C ILE A 268 -11.36 3.58 0.02
N ARG A 269 -12.53 3.30 0.61
CA ARG A 269 -12.60 2.69 1.92
C ARG A 269 -12.67 1.18 1.83
N VAL A 270 -11.75 0.51 2.54
CA VAL A 270 -11.76 -0.95 2.73
C VAL A 270 -12.10 -1.31 4.18
N TYR A 271 -12.61 -2.53 4.38
CA TYR A 271 -13.17 -2.99 5.65
C TYR A 271 -12.40 -4.15 6.29
N SER A 272 -11.48 -4.75 5.55
CA SER A 272 -10.60 -5.82 6.02
C SER A 272 -9.19 -5.66 5.44
N LEU A 273 -8.22 -6.34 6.07
CA LEU A 273 -6.86 -6.42 5.53
C LEU A 273 -6.85 -7.12 4.17
N ARG A 274 -7.69 -8.15 4.00
CA ARG A 274 -7.76 -8.86 2.73
C ARG A 274 -8.17 -7.93 1.59
N GLU A 275 -9.24 -7.13 1.78
CA GLU A 275 -9.64 -6.11 0.82
C GLU A 275 -8.50 -5.13 0.54
N LEU A 276 -7.79 -4.65 1.59
CA LEU A 276 -6.64 -3.75 1.42
C LEU A 276 -5.59 -4.38 0.50
N PHE A 277 -5.18 -5.62 0.77
CA PHE A 277 -4.18 -6.33 -0.03
C PHE A 277 -4.65 -6.57 -1.45
N ASN A 278 -5.89 -7.05 -1.63
CA ASN A 278 -6.46 -7.32 -2.95
C ASN A 278 -6.45 -6.05 -3.82
N LEU A 279 -6.87 -4.92 -3.25
CA LEU A 279 -6.89 -3.65 -3.97
C LEU A 279 -5.48 -3.14 -4.28
N VAL A 280 -4.61 -3.11 -3.28
CA VAL A 280 -3.24 -2.59 -3.45
C VAL A 280 -2.50 -3.40 -4.51
N LYS A 281 -2.59 -4.73 -4.49
CA LYS A 281 -1.99 -5.63 -5.48
C LYS A 281 -2.47 -5.31 -6.91
N ALA A 282 -3.77 -5.07 -7.09
CA ALA A 282 -4.30 -4.73 -8.41
C ALA A 282 -3.89 -3.32 -8.86
N ILE A 283 -4.05 -2.33 -7.98
CA ILE A 283 -3.83 -0.93 -8.32
C ILE A 283 -2.34 -0.63 -8.56
N SER A 284 -1.42 -1.38 -7.92
CA SER A 284 0.02 -1.23 -8.16
C SER A 284 0.51 -1.83 -9.48
N SER A 285 -0.33 -2.60 -10.19
CA SER A 285 0.11 -3.36 -11.37
C SER A 285 -0.79 -3.22 -12.61
N GLN A 286 -2.01 -2.67 -12.45
CA GLN A 286 -2.99 -2.59 -13.52
C GLN A 286 -3.52 -1.17 -13.71
N PRO A 287 -3.83 -0.76 -14.95
CA PRO A 287 -4.45 0.54 -15.21
C PRO A 287 -5.85 0.61 -14.59
N PRO A 288 -6.38 1.81 -14.28
CA PRO A 288 -7.74 1.96 -13.82
C PRO A 288 -8.76 1.53 -14.88
N ALA A 289 -9.90 0.98 -14.44
CA ALA A 289 -11.00 0.65 -15.35
C ALA A 289 -11.83 1.92 -15.67
N ASN A 290 -12.12 2.13 -16.96
CA ASN A 290 -12.90 3.29 -17.41
C ASN A 290 -14.41 3.18 -17.14
N GLY A 291 -14.84 2.17 -16.39
CA GLY A 291 -16.24 1.90 -16.04
C GLY A 291 -16.39 0.63 -15.23
N SER A 292 -17.63 0.13 -15.13
CA SER A 292 -17.97 -1.01 -14.28
C SER A 292 -18.46 -2.24 -15.06
N ASN A 293 -18.30 -2.25 -16.39
CA ASN A 293 -18.78 -3.35 -17.24
C ASN A 293 -17.63 -4.33 -17.50
N ILE A 294 -17.68 -5.48 -16.89
CA ILE A 294 -16.57 -6.44 -16.86
C ILE A 294 -16.87 -7.64 -17.77
N SER A 295 -15.91 -7.99 -18.59
CA SER A 295 -15.93 -9.25 -19.32
C SER A 295 -15.27 -10.37 -18.53
N VAL A 296 -15.80 -11.58 -18.63
CA VAL A 296 -15.30 -12.77 -17.96
C VAL A 296 -15.02 -13.83 -19.02
N VAL A 297 -13.81 -14.38 -19.04
CA VAL A 297 -13.43 -15.52 -19.87
C VAL A 297 -13.00 -16.67 -18.97
N THR A 298 -13.57 -17.85 -19.17
CA THR A 298 -13.33 -19.01 -18.29
C THR A 298 -13.32 -20.33 -19.07
N ASN A 299 -12.53 -21.30 -18.57
CA ASN A 299 -12.65 -22.72 -18.95
C ASN A 299 -13.52 -23.53 -17.98
N GLY A 300 -14.18 -22.86 -17.01
CA GLY A 300 -15.03 -23.51 -16.03
C GLY A 300 -16.29 -22.70 -15.73
N GLY A 301 -17.41 -23.09 -16.31
CA GLY A 301 -18.69 -22.37 -16.23
C GLY A 301 -19.13 -22.04 -14.80
N GLY A 302 -18.90 -22.96 -13.84
CA GLY A 302 -19.25 -22.72 -12.42
C GLY A 302 -18.52 -21.53 -11.82
N ALA A 303 -17.23 -21.35 -12.11
CA ALA A 303 -16.46 -20.20 -11.65
C ALA A 303 -16.94 -18.90 -12.33
N GLY A 304 -17.32 -18.96 -13.60
CA GLY A 304 -17.94 -17.84 -14.32
C GLY A 304 -19.25 -17.37 -13.67
N VAL A 305 -20.08 -18.31 -13.20
CA VAL A 305 -21.33 -18.00 -12.47
C VAL A 305 -21.01 -17.31 -11.14
N MET A 306 -20.08 -17.84 -10.35
CA MET A 306 -19.67 -17.23 -9.07
C MET A 306 -19.11 -15.81 -9.28
N THR A 307 -18.30 -15.61 -10.33
CA THR A 307 -17.80 -14.28 -10.68
C THR A 307 -18.94 -13.31 -11.03
N THR A 308 -19.95 -13.81 -11.72
CA THR A 308 -21.15 -13.01 -12.07
C THR A 308 -21.90 -12.56 -10.83
N ASP A 309 -22.14 -13.49 -9.88
CA ASP A 309 -22.83 -13.17 -8.63
C ASP A 309 -22.02 -12.13 -7.83
N ALA A 310 -20.72 -12.33 -7.69
CA ALA A 310 -19.84 -11.40 -6.99
C ALA A 310 -19.83 -9.99 -7.62
N LEU A 311 -19.79 -9.89 -8.96
CA LEU A 311 -19.87 -8.59 -9.66
C LEU A 311 -21.16 -7.85 -9.35
N VAL A 312 -22.30 -8.54 -9.36
CA VAL A 312 -23.62 -7.94 -9.09
C VAL A 312 -23.72 -7.50 -7.63
N ASP A 313 -23.22 -8.32 -6.70
CA ASP A 313 -23.28 -8.03 -5.26
C ASP A 313 -22.51 -6.76 -4.89
N ILE A 314 -21.40 -6.47 -5.58
CA ILE A 314 -20.59 -5.25 -5.33
C ILE A 314 -21.04 -4.05 -6.19
N GLY A 315 -22.08 -4.22 -7.03
CA GLY A 315 -22.64 -3.15 -7.88
C GLY A 315 -21.92 -2.93 -9.21
N MET A 316 -21.15 -3.90 -9.68
CA MET A 316 -20.58 -3.94 -11.02
C MET A 316 -21.48 -4.71 -11.99
N ASN A 317 -21.20 -4.68 -13.28
CA ASN A 317 -22.02 -5.30 -14.31
C ASN A 317 -21.19 -6.25 -15.19
N LEU A 318 -21.84 -7.29 -15.69
CA LEU A 318 -21.30 -7.99 -16.85
C LEU A 318 -21.41 -7.10 -18.09
N ALA A 319 -20.32 -6.97 -18.85
CA ALA A 319 -20.33 -6.25 -20.13
C ALA A 319 -21.34 -6.86 -21.10
N CYS A 320 -22.23 -6.02 -21.63
CA CYS A 320 -23.14 -6.42 -22.69
C CYS A 320 -22.42 -6.34 -24.04
N LEU A 321 -21.88 -7.45 -24.50
CA LEU A 321 -21.10 -7.51 -25.74
C LEU A 321 -21.89 -6.99 -26.95
N THR A 322 -21.23 -6.17 -27.77
CA THR A 322 -21.82 -5.53 -28.96
C THR A 322 -22.22 -6.57 -30.03
N LYS A 323 -23.06 -6.17 -30.99
CA LYS A 323 -23.41 -7.04 -32.13
C LYS A 323 -22.17 -7.43 -32.95
N THR A 324 -21.22 -6.51 -33.09
CA THR A 324 -19.94 -6.74 -33.77
C THR A 324 -19.15 -7.83 -33.09
N THR A 325 -18.98 -7.76 -31.80
CA THR A 325 -18.25 -8.73 -30.97
C THR A 325 -18.91 -10.11 -31.01
N ARG A 326 -20.24 -10.16 -30.90
CA ARG A 326 -20.99 -11.41 -31.10
C ARG A 326 -20.83 -12.00 -32.51
N GLY A 327 -20.65 -11.13 -33.51
CA GLY A 327 -20.28 -11.56 -34.89
C GLY A 327 -18.90 -12.20 -34.94
N LYS A 328 -17.89 -11.57 -34.32
CA LYS A 328 -16.52 -12.12 -34.22
C LYS A 328 -16.51 -13.52 -33.57
N PHE A 329 -17.28 -13.70 -32.49
CA PHE A 329 -17.42 -15.02 -31.86
C PHE A 329 -18.05 -16.05 -32.80
N LYS A 330 -19.12 -15.68 -33.55
CA LYS A 330 -19.72 -16.58 -34.54
C LYS A 330 -18.73 -17.00 -35.65
N ASP A 331 -17.90 -16.06 -36.08
CA ASP A 331 -16.87 -16.36 -37.07
C ASP A 331 -15.77 -17.25 -36.49
N ALA A 332 -15.33 -17.00 -35.27
CA ALA A 332 -14.37 -17.85 -34.55
C ALA A 332 -14.90 -19.30 -34.37
N VAL A 333 -16.19 -19.46 -34.10
CA VAL A 333 -16.83 -20.79 -34.04
C VAL A 333 -16.85 -21.46 -35.41
N LYS A 334 -17.26 -20.75 -36.49
CA LYS A 334 -17.26 -21.31 -37.84
C LYS A 334 -15.88 -21.75 -38.34
N GLU A 335 -14.85 -21.04 -37.90
CA GLU A 335 -13.45 -21.30 -38.23
C GLU A 335 -12.81 -22.36 -37.32
N GLY A 336 -13.55 -22.87 -36.32
CA GLY A 336 -13.08 -23.91 -35.42
C GLY A 336 -12.09 -23.40 -34.33
N ARG A 337 -11.91 -22.08 -34.17
CA ARG A 337 -11.06 -21.49 -33.13
C ARG A 337 -11.70 -21.56 -31.76
N ILE A 338 -13.05 -21.55 -31.73
CA ILE A 338 -13.87 -21.74 -30.54
C ILE A 338 -14.86 -22.85 -30.84
N PRO A 339 -15.08 -23.87 -29.98
CA PRO A 339 -15.99 -24.96 -30.23
C PRO A 339 -17.46 -24.50 -30.24
N GLU A 340 -18.32 -25.18 -31.02
CA GLU A 340 -19.75 -24.83 -31.18
C GLU A 340 -20.54 -24.84 -29.87
N HIS A 341 -20.13 -25.69 -28.94
CA HIS A 341 -20.78 -25.82 -27.63
C HIS A 341 -20.25 -24.85 -26.55
N ALA A 342 -19.33 -23.97 -26.89
CA ALA A 342 -18.87 -22.89 -26.02
C ALA A 342 -19.97 -21.83 -25.85
N THR A 343 -20.05 -21.23 -24.67
CA THR A 343 -20.90 -20.07 -24.42
C THR A 343 -20.17 -18.80 -24.83
N THR A 344 -20.64 -18.14 -25.88
CA THR A 344 -20.05 -16.90 -26.42
C THR A 344 -20.79 -15.62 -25.98
N GLN A 345 -21.62 -15.73 -24.95
CA GLN A 345 -22.18 -14.63 -24.20
C GLN A 345 -21.32 -14.42 -22.93
N ASN A 346 -21.27 -13.19 -22.41
CA ASN A 346 -20.55 -12.93 -21.18
C ASN A 346 -21.35 -13.47 -19.96
N PRO A 347 -20.77 -14.33 -19.11
CA PRO A 347 -19.43 -14.93 -19.15
C PRO A 347 -19.17 -15.79 -20.36
N VAL A 348 -17.99 -15.63 -20.98
CA VAL A 348 -17.55 -16.43 -22.11
C VAL A 348 -16.94 -17.74 -21.59
N ASP A 349 -17.69 -18.84 -21.65
CA ASP A 349 -17.20 -20.16 -21.25
C ASP A 349 -16.62 -20.89 -22.47
N ILE A 350 -15.29 -21.01 -22.50
CA ILE A 350 -14.54 -21.62 -23.60
C ILE A 350 -14.29 -23.12 -23.41
N ILE A 351 -14.95 -23.70 -22.42
CA ILE A 351 -14.98 -25.15 -22.08
C ILE A 351 -13.66 -25.66 -21.47
N GLY A 352 -13.78 -26.69 -20.59
CA GLY A 352 -12.72 -27.23 -19.76
C GLY A 352 -11.48 -27.76 -20.47
N ASP A 353 -11.54 -28.08 -21.76
CA ASP A 353 -10.43 -28.53 -22.59
C ASP A 353 -9.75 -27.41 -23.39
N ALA A 354 -9.93 -26.15 -22.95
CA ALA A 354 -9.39 -24.99 -23.65
C ALA A 354 -7.86 -24.89 -23.52
N PRO A 355 -7.12 -24.95 -24.67
CA PRO A 355 -5.71 -24.62 -24.69
C PRO A 355 -5.50 -23.09 -24.67
N SER A 356 -4.27 -22.65 -24.46
CA SER A 356 -3.87 -21.25 -24.33
C SER A 356 -4.28 -20.37 -25.52
N GLU A 357 -4.27 -20.89 -26.75
CA GLU A 357 -4.68 -20.18 -27.98
C GLU A 357 -6.19 -19.86 -27.98
N ARG A 358 -7.02 -20.74 -27.39
CA ARG A 358 -8.46 -20.49 -27.28
C ARG A 358 -8.74 -19.35 -26.28
N TYR A 359 -7.99 -19.30 -25.20
CA TYR A 359 -8.02 -18.16 -24.28
C TYR A 359 -7.60 -16.86 -24.97
N GLN A 360 -6.48 -16.89 -25.71
CA GLN A 360 -6.00 -15.72 -26.45
C GLN A 360 -7.07 -15.16 -27.38
N GLU A 361 -7.73 -16.02 -28.17
CA GLU A 361 -8.78 -15.61 -29.10
C GLU A 361 -10.00 -15.02 -28.36
N ALA A 362 -10.47 -15.67 -27.30
CA ALA A 362 -11.62 -15.20 -26.53
C ALA A 362 -11.32 -13.86 -25.82
N MET A 363 -10.15 -13.75 -25.16
CA MET A 363 -9.71 -12.51 -24.51
C MET A 363 -9.59 -11.35 -25.50
N ARG A 364 -8.97 -11.60 -26.65
CA ARG A 364 -8.86 -10.62 -27.73
C ARG A 364 -10.22 -10.10 -28.16
N ILE A 365 -11.17 -10.99 -28.42
CA ILE A 365 -12.52 -10.62 -28.88
C ILE A 365 -13.26 -9.75 -27.86
N VAL A 366 -13.18 -10.06 -26.57
CA VAL A 366 -13.89 -9.29 -25.52
C VAL A 366 -13.18 -7.97 -25.22
N LEU A 367 -11.84 -7.92 -25.27
CA LEU A 367 -11.08 -6.69 -25.01
C LEU A 367 -11.21 -5.67 -26.15
N GLU A 368 -11.47 -6.13 -27.39
CA GLU A 368 -11.80 -5.27 -28.53
C GLU A 368 -13.23 -4.71 -28.47
N ASP A 369 -14.05 -5.11 -27.50
CA ASP A 369 -15.42 -4.59 -27.34
C ASP A 369 -15.42 -3.26 -26.59
N ASP A 370 -16.07 -2.24 -27.13
CA ASP A 370 -16.16 -0.90 -26.53
C ASP A 370 -16.95 -0.91 -25.22
N ASN A 371 -17.79 -1.91 -24.96
CA ASN A 371 -18.56 -2.05 -23.74
C ASN A 371 -17.80 -2.79 -22.63
N THR A 372 -16.58 -3.24 -22.88
CA THR A 372 -15.74 -3.91 -21.89
C THR A 372 -14.79 -2.91 -21.25
N ASP A 373 -14.93 -2.68 -19.94
CA ASP A 373 -14.08 -1.77 -19.15
C ASP A 373 -12.92 -2.50 -18.46
N GLY A 374 -13.02 -3.81 -18.30
CA GLY A 374 -11.99 -4.67 -17.70
C GLY A 374 -12.26 -6.15 -17.96
N LEU A 375 -11.25 -7.01 -17.78
CA LEU A 375 -11.32 -8.43 -17.98
C LEU A 375 -10.97 -9.20 -16.72
N ILE A 376 -11.82 -10.16 -16.36
CA ILE A 376 -11.46 -11.22 -15.41
C ILE A 376 -11.27 -12.51 -16.22
N VAL A 377 -10.05 -13.07 -16.20
CA VAL A 377 -9.75 -14.35 -16.84
C VAL A 377 -9.62 -15.44 -15.77
N ILE A 378 -10.37 -16.53 -15.94
CA ILE A 378 -10.39 -17.64 -14.97
C ILE A 378 -9.69 -18.83 -15.59
N CYS A 379 -8.59 -19.27 -14.95
CA CYS A 379 -7.72 -20.35 -15.40
C CYS A 379 -7.78 -21.54 -14.45
N LEU A 380 -8.51 -22.59 -14.81
CA LEU A 380 -8.56 -23.83 -14.05
C LEU A 380 -7.47 -24.77 -14.58
N PHE A 381 -6.28 -24.71 -13.99
CA PHE A 381 -5.08 -25.49 -14.40
C PHE A 381 -5.18 -26.99 -14.07
N GLN A 382 -6.27 -27.44 -13.46
CA GLN A 382 -6.56 -28.87 -13.27
C GLN A 382 -6.89 -29.57 -14.62
N SER A 383 -7.18 -28.77 -15.64
CA SER A 383 -7.33 -29.29 -17.01
C SER A 383 -5.95 -29.50 -17.64
N PRO A 384 -5.65 -30.69 -18.19
CA PRO A 384 -4.36 -30.94 -18.82
C PRO A 384 -4.16 -30.23 -20.18
N ALA A 385 -5.21 -29.59 -20.70
CA ALA A 385 -5.14 -28.80 -21.92
C ALA A 385 -4.59 -27.37 -21.70
N LEU A 386 -4.60 -26.89 -20.49
CA LEU A 386 -4.10 -25.56 -20.12
C LEU A 386 -2.75 -25.68 -19.41
N ASP A 387 -1.74 -25.10 -19.99
CA ASP A 387 -0.36 -25.12 -19.52
C ASP A 387 0.22 -23.72 -19.34
N GLU A 388 1.53 -23.61 -19.14
CA GLU A 388 2.21 -22.33 -18.88
C GLU A 388 2.27 -21.38 -20.09
N ASP A 389 1.97 -21.83 -21.31
CA ASP A 389 1.91 -20.96 -22.49
C ASP A 389 0.85 -19.86 -22.33
N ILE A 390 -0.11 -20.06 -21.41
CA ILE A 390 -1.12 -19.07 -21.07
C ILE A 390 -0.51 -17.76 -20.53
N VAL A 391 0.65 -17.79 -19.89
CA VAL A 391 1.35 -16.62 -19.35
C VAL A 391 1.61 -15.61 -20.46
N GLU A 392 2.23 -16.05 -21.57
CA GLU A 392 2.47 -15.20 -22.74
C GLU A 392 1.16 -14.67 -23.33
N LYS A 393 0.14 -15.54 -23.43
CA LYS A 393 -1.15 -15.17 -24.04
C LYS A 393 -1.91 -14.12 -23.25
N ILE A 394 -1.86 -14.16 -21.90
CA ILE A 394 -2.48 -13.13 -21.06
C ILE A 394 -1.63 -11.85 -21.14
N SER A 395 -0.30 -11.94 -21.04
CA SER A 395 0.60 -10.78 -21.10
C SER A 395 0.43 -9.98 -22.41
N GLU A 396 0.25 -10.64 -23.57
CA GLU A 396 -0.03 -9.97 -24.83
C GLU A 396 -1.31 -9.11 -24.83
N MET A 397 -2.23 -9.36 -23.90
CA MET A 397 -3.48 -8.61 -23.79
C MET A 397 -3.32 -7.23 -23.14
N LYS A 398 -2.20 -6.96 -22.48
CA LYS A 398 -1.88 -5.62 -21.91
C LYS A 398 -1.93 -4.50 -22.96
N LYS A 399 -1.73 -4.81 -24.22
CA LYS A 399 -1.83 -3.86 -25.34
C LYS A 399 -3.19 -3.17 -25.51
N TYR A 400 -4.24 -3.67 -24.85
CA TYR A 400 -5.57 -3.08 -24.95
C TYR A 400 -5.82 -1.96 -23.93
N ASP A 401 -4.87 -1.69 -23.03
CA ASP A 401 -4.95 -0.65 -22.00
C ASP A 401 -6.25 -0.73 -21.16
N LYS A 402 -6.66 -1.96 -20.86
CA LYS A 402 -7.77 -2.28 -19.97
C LYS A 402 -7.26 -3.21 -18.87
N PRO A 403 -7.71 -3.04 -17.63
CA PRO A 403 -7.25 -3.90 -16.55
C PRO A 403 -7.61 -5.37 -16.77
N ILE A 404 -6.66 -6.24 -16.47
CA ILE A 404 -6.78 -7.68 -16.56
C ILE A 404 -6.46 -8.30 -15.20
N ILE A 405 -7.38 -9.08 -14.69
CA ILE A 405 -7.22 -9.82 -13.44
C ILE A 405 -7.39 -11.31 -13.72
N CYS A 406 -6.48 -12.13 -13.16
CA CYS A 406 -6.57 -13.57 -13.26
C CYS A 406 -7.17 -14.20 -12.01
N VAL A 407 -8.01 -15.21 -12.16
CA VAL A 407 -8.48 -16.11 -11.10
C VAL A 407 -7.97 -17.51 -11.36
N ALA A 408 -7.20 -18.06 -10.44
CA ALA A 408 -6.63 -19.39 -10.60
C ALA A 408 -6.61 -20.17 -9.28
N PRO A 409 -7.73 -20.81 -8.91
CA PRO A 409 -7.77 -21.66 -7.72
C PRO A 409 -6.96 -22.94 -7.93
N GLY A 410 -6.11 -23.28 -6.96
CA GLY A 410 -5.36 -24.52 -7.05
C GLY A 410 -4.23 -24.68 -6.04
N GLY A 411 -3.46 -25.72 -6.22
CA GLY A 411 -2.32 -26.07 -5.37
C GLY A 411 -0.97 -25.72 -6.03
N GLU A 412 0.07 -26.49 -5.68
CA GLU A 412 1.47 -26.23 -6.04
C GLU A 412 1.70 -26.03 -7.55
N TYR A 413 1.10 -26.88 -8.40
CA TYR A 413 1.21 -26.73 -9.85
C TYR A 413 0.62 -25.40 -10.34
N THR A 414 -0.56 -25.04 -9.87
CA THR A 414 -1.18 -23.75 -10.19
C THR A 414 -0.31 -22.59 -9.73
N HIS A 415 0.21 -22.65 -8.51
CA HIS A 415 1.06 -21.59 -7.95
C HIS A 415 2.35 -21.38 -8.77
N SER A 416 2.95 -22.44 -9.33
CA SER A 416 4.13 -22.30 -10.17
C SER A 416 3.88 -21.54 -11.49
N ILE A 417 2.65 -21.57 -12.00
CA ILE A 417 2.26 -20.83 -13.19
C ILE A 417 1.77 -19.41 -12.82
N THR A 418 0.99 -19.29 -11.74
CA THR A 418 0.46 -17.99 -11.33
C THR A 418 1.57 -17.01 -10.91
N ALA A 419 2.66 -17.47 -10.30
CA ALA A 419 3.83 -16.64 -10.03
C ALA A 419 4.38 -16.01 -11.33
N LYS A 420 4.47 -16.77 -12.43
CA LYS A 420 4.91 -16.24 -13.72
C LYS A 420 3.92 -15.23 -14.33
N ILE A 421 2.60 -15.39 -14.08
CA ILE A 421 1.58 -14.42 -14.49
C ILE A 421 1.75 -13.12 -13.69
N GLU A 422 2.06 -13.23 -12.41
CA GLU A 422 2.32 -12.08 -11.53
C GLU A 422 3.62 -11.35 -11.89
N ASP A 423 4.67 -12.08 -12.26
CA ASP A 423 5.93 -11.51 -12.79
C ASP A 423 5.69 -10.65 -14.05
N GLU A 424 4.64 -10.99 -14.83
CA GLU A 424 4.19 -10.18 -15.97
C GLU A 424 3.31 -8.97 -15.55
N GLY A 425 3.14 -8.70 -14.26
CA GLY A 425 2.35 -7.59 -13.74
C GLY A 425 0.83 -7.80 -13.85
N ILE A 426 0.36 -9.05 -13.90
CA ILE A 426 -1.07 -9.38 -13.91
C ILE A 426 -1.44 -10.03 -12.59
N PRO A 427 -2.24 -9.36 -11.74
CA PRO A 427 -2.56 -9.86 -10.41
C PRO A 427 -3.42 -11.12 -10.49
N VAL A 428 -3.05 -12.14 -9.70
CA VAL A 428 -3.77 -13.41 -9.62
C VAL A 428 -4.41 -13.56 -8.24
N TYR A 429 -5.65 -14.02 -8.22
CA TYR A 429 -6.42 -14.28 -7.02
C TYR A 429 -6.91 -15.73 -6.98
N GLN A 430 -7.12 -16.24 -5.76
CA GLN A 430 -7.55 -17.62 -5.56
C GLN A 430 -9.07 -17.78 -5.73
N THR A 431 -9.83 -16.71 -5.54
CA THR A 431 -11.30 -16.75 -5.61
C THR A 431 -11.86 -15.66 -6.53
N PRO A 432 -13.04 -15.91 -7.13
CA PRO A 432 -13.75 -14.90 -7.90
C PRO A 432 -14.06 -13.63 -7.12
N GLU A 433 -14.39 -13.76 -5.84
CA GLU A 433 -14.76 -12.65 -4.96
C GLU A 433 -13.57 -11.69 -4.78
N GLU A 434 -12.37 -12.22 -4.52
CA GLU A 434 -11.14 -11.43 -4.39
C GLU A 434 -10.81 -10.66 -5.68
N ALA A 435 -10.93 -11.33 -6.82
CA ALA A 435 -10.71 -10.71 -8.12
C ALA A 435 -11.73 -9.61 -8.44
N VAL A 436 -12.97 -9.81 -8.05
CA VAL A 436 -14.06 -8.84 -8.23
C VAL A 436 -13.85 -7.63 -7.31
N GLU A 437 -13.46 -7.83 -6.04
CA GLU A 437 -13.08 -6.75 -5.13
C GLU A 437 -11.94 -5.90 -5.73
N ALA A 438 -10.91 -6.55 -6.25
CA ALA A 438 -9.78 -5.89 -6.89
C ALA A 438 -10.19 -5.10 -8.14
N MET A 439 -11.02 -5.67 -9.01
CA MET A 439 -11.55 -5.01 -10.21
C MET A 439 -12.43 -3.82 -9.84
N TRP A 440 -13.21 -3.94 -8.76
CA TRP A 440 -13.99 -2.81 -8.23
C TRP A 440 -13.08 -1.65 -7.80
N GLY A 441 -11.97 -1.94 -7.12
CA GLY A 441 -10.98 -0.91 -6.76
C GLY A 441 -10.43 -0.16 -7.98
N LEU A 442 -10.08 -0.89 -9.04
CA LEU A 442 -9.63 -0.28 -10.31
C LEU A 442 -10.73 0.58 -10.96
N ALA A 443 -12.00 0.18 -10.84
CA ALA A 443 -13.13 0.97 -11.35
C ALA A 443 -13.38 2.22 -10.49
N GLU A 444 -13.21 2.17 -9.17
CA GLU A 444 -13.30 3.37 -8.32
C GLU A 444 -12.17 4.36 -8.66
N CYS A 445 -10.95 3.90 -8.86
CA CYS A 445 -9.84 4.74 -9.32
C CYS A 445 -10.15 5.44 -10.66
N GLY A 446 -10.72 4.71 -11.62
CA GLY A 446 -11.11 5.28 -12.91
C GLY A 446 -12.20 6.34 -12.81
N LYS A 447 -13.17 6.17 -11.89
CA LYS A 447 -14.23 7.17 -11.63
C LYS A 447 -13.68 8.49 -11.07
N CYS A 448 -12.67 8.41 -10.22
CA CYS A 448 -12.01 9.58 -9.62
C CYS A 448 -11.04 10.27 -10.58
N GLY A 449 -10.84 9.72 -11.78
CA GLY A 449 -9.94 10.28 -12.80
C GLY A 449 -8.46 10.08 -12.49
N HIS A 450 -8.14 9.22 -11.53
CA HIS A 450 -6.76 8.85 -11.23
C HIS A 450 -6.14 8.14 -12.43
N LYS A 451 -4.91 8.54 -12.80
CA LYS A 451 -4.09 7.90 -13.82
C LYS A 451 -2.81 7.42 -13.18
N PHE A 452 -2.46 6.16 -13.42
CA PHE A 452 -1.21 5.55 -12.94
C PHE A 452 -0.15 5.53 -14.03
#